data_928698f3125115fe18f7e77817de8513
#
_entry.id   928698f3125115fe18f7e77817de8513
#
_cell.length_a   1.000
_cell.length_b   1.000
_cell.length_c   1.000
_cell.angle_alpha   90.00
_cell.angle_beta   90.00
_cell.angle_gamma   90.00
#
_symmetry.space_group_name_H-M   'P 1'
#
loop_
_entity.id
_entity.type
_entity.pdbx_description
1 polymer ?
#
loop_
_entity_poly.entity_id
_entity_poly.type
_entity_poly.pdbx_seq_one_letter_code
_entity_poly.pdbx_strand_id
1 'polypeptide(L)'
;MKHIAIAGLGVVGGGVAEILLKNAALLEKNAGEKIVLKAIYTRTPKKDGPFAPYFVSDFSAIEQDPEIDLVVETIGGSTVALDFVSRALKAGKHVVTANKQLIAEHGLELFALAKANGVNILFEASVAGGIPVLNPLTRCLGANEITEVSGILNGTTNYILTQMLENGESYADALSNAQRLGYAEADPTADVEGIDAARKSCILSGLAFGKNVSPEDIHVEGISKVDALDAAFAESGGMKIKLLGRTLLQNGKRFCFVSPHFIKASALLAGVNGVFNAVCVRASEVGEVLFAGPGAGRYPTASAVVGDIIDIVKNPGRVQPAGWDACNEAPASFSQFH
;
A
#
# COMPACT_ATOMS: atom_id res chain seq x y z
N MET A 1 12.74 13.35 -22.10
CA MET A 1 12.30 11.94 -22.22
C MET A 1 12.87 11.18 -21.04
N LYS A 2 12.02 10.44 -20.35
CA LYS A 2 12.38 9.65 -19.16
C LYS A 2 12.28 8.16 -19.41
N HIS A 3 13.32 7.43 -19.08
CA HIS A 3 13.40 6.00 -19.29
C HIS A 3 13.14 5.22 -18.00
N ILE A 4 12.23 4.28 -18.08
CA ILE A 4 11.75 3.48 -16.96
C ILE A 4 12.23 2.03 -17.10
N ALA A 5 12.76 1.47 -16.02
CA ALA A 5 12.97 0.04 -15.92
C ALA A 5 11.99 -0.57 -14.90
N ILE A 6 11.60 -1.83 -15.12
CA ILE A 6 10.74 -2.59 -14.21
C ILE A 6 11.50 -3.79 -13.67
N ALA A 7 11.59 -3.90 -12.37
CA ALA A 7 12.10 -5.07 -11.66
C ALA A 7 10.93 -5.88 -11.09
N GLY A 8 10.63 -7.00 -11.74
CA GLY A 8 9.48 -7.85 -11.45
C GLY A 8 8.34 -7.72 -12.47
N LEU A 9 8.03 -8.80 -13.19
CA LEU A 9 6.95 -8.84 -14.20
C LEU A 9 5.80 -9.78 -13.76
N GLY A 10 5.39 -9.61 -12.50
CA GLY A 10 4.20 -10.26 -11.96
C GLY A 10 2.91 -9.54 -12.37
N VAL A 11 1.85 -9.72 -11.57
CA VAL A 11 0.54 -9.10 -11.82
C VAL A 11 0.66 -7.58 -11.93
N VAL A 12 1.30 -6.94 -10.97
CA VAL A 12 1.44 -5.47 -10.91
C VAL A 12 2.42 -4.96 -11.96
N GLY A 13 3.63 -5.50 -12.03
CA GLY A 13 4.65 -5.07 -12.99
C GLY A 13 4.20 -5.23 -14.46
N GLY A 14 3.48 -6.32 -14.76
CA GLY A 14 2.85 -6.50 -16.07
C GLY A 14 1.78 -5.44 -16.36
N GLY A 15 0.98 -5.07 -15.35
CA GLY A 15 0.02 -3.98 -15.47
C GLY A 15 0.68 -2.63 -15.72
N VAL A 16 1.79 -2.34 -15.03
CA VAL A 16 2.59 -1.12 -15.25
C VAL A 16 3.14 -1.07 -16.67
N ALA A 17 3.77 -2.17 -17.13
CA ALA A 17 4.31 -2.25 -18.49
C ALA A 17 3.22 -2.02 -19.55
N GLU A 18 2.03 -2.63 -19.39
CA GLU A 18 0.90 -2.42 -20.29
C GLU A 18 0.42 -0.97 -20.32
N ILE A 19 0.28 -0.34 -19.14
CA ILE A 19 -0.17 1.06 -19.07
C ILE A 19 0.86 1.98 -19.73
N LEU A 20 2.15 1.78 -19.47
CA LEU A 20 3.22 2.57 -20.09
C LEU A 20 3.19 2.49 -21.63
N LEU A 21 2.97 1.29 -22.18
CA LEU A 21 2.94 1.09 -23.63
C LEU A 21 1.61 1.57 -24.24
N LYS A 22 0.48 1.22 -23.65
CA LYS A 22 -0.86 1.50 -24.20
C LYS A 22 -1.23 2.98 -24.11
N ASN A 23 -0.86 3.64 -23.00
CA ASN A 23 -1.31 5.00 -22.70
C ASN A 23 -0.21 6.05 -22.90
N ALA A 24 0.84 5.76 -23.67
CA ALA A 24 2.02 6.62 -23.82
C ALA A 24 1.69 8.10 -24.10
N ALA A 25 0.77 8.40 -25.02
CA ALA A 25 0.38 9.77 -25.36
C ALA A 25 -0.35 10.48 -24.20
N LEU A 26 -1.19 9.76 -23.43
CA LEU A 26 -1.86 10.29 -22.25
C LEU A 26 -0.85 10.59 -21.12
N LEU A 27 0.10 9.68 -20.94
CA LEU A 27 1.14 9.83 -19.93
C LEU A 27 2.05 11.01 -20.24
N GLU A 28 2.48 11.17 -21.49
CA GLU A 28 3.27 12.31 -21.96
C GLU A 28 2.54 13.64 -21.73
N LYS A 29 1.24 13.70 -22.09
CA LYS A 29 0.41 14.89 -21.84
C LYS A 29 0.34 15.22 -20.33
N ASN A 30 0.15 14.22 -19.47
CA ASN A 30 -0.01 14.44 -18.05
C ASN A 30 1.31 14.74 -17.32
N ALA A 31 2.39 14.11 -17.74
CA ALA A 31 3.73 14.31 -17.18
C ALA A 31 4.46 15.55 -17.72
N GLY A 32 4.03 16.05 -18.91
CA GLY A 32 4.73 17.12 -19.63
C GLY A 32 5.99 16.65 -20.35
N GLU A 33 6.32 15.36 -20.26
CA GLU A 33 7.51 14.75 -20.83
C GLU A 33 7.23 13.30 -21.21
N LYS A 34 7.89 12.80 -22.28
CA LYS A 34 7.74 11.42 -22.76
C LYS A 34 8.30 10.43 -21.73
N ILE A 35 7.51 9.41 -21.41
CA ILE A 35 7.87 8.30 -20.53
C ILE A 35 8.00 7.03 -21.37
N VAL A 36 9.14 6.36 -21.31
CA VAL A 36 9.47 5.21 -22.16
C VAL A 36 9.89 4.03 -21.30
N LEU A 37 9.24 2.88 -21.50
CA LEU A 37 9.72 1.62 -20.96
C LEU A 37 10.99 1.20 -21.70
N LYS A 38 12.11 1.04 -20.99
CA LYS A 38 13.42 0.70 -21.58
C LYS A 38 13.87 -0.70 -21.23
N ALA A 39 13.66 -1.14 -20.00
CA ALA A 39 14.15 -2.43 -19.54
C ALA A 39 13.17 -3.13 -18.60
N ILE A 40 13.17 -4.45 -18.62
CA ILE A 40 12.42 -5.29 -17.67
C ILE A 40 13.36 -6.41 -17.17
N TYR A 41 13.52 -6.47 -15.86
CA TYR A 41 14.14 -7.62 -15.21
C TYR A 41 13.07 -8.54 -14.61
N THR A 42 13.15 -9.81 -14.90
CA THR A 42 12.34 -10.87 -14.29
C THR A 42 13.12 -12.19 -14.27
N ARG A 43 12.88 -13.02 -13.24
CA ARG A 43 13.50 -14.35 -13.12
C ARG A 43 13.10 -15.31 -14.23
N THR A 44 11.91 -15.13 -14.78
CA THR A 44 11.32 -16.03 -15.79
C THR A 44 10.85 -15.23 -17.00
N PRO A 45 11.79 -14.72 -17.84
CA PRO A 45 11.42 -13.97 -19.04
C PRO A 45 10.72 -14.88 -20.06
N LYS A 46 9.58 -14.44 -20.56
CA LYS A 46 8.91 -15.11 -21.68
C LYS A 46 9.57 -14.65 -22.97
N LYS A 47 10.10 -15.58 -23.76
CA LYS A 47 10.79 -15.28 -25.04
C LYS A 47 9.87 -14.63 -26.07
N ASP A 48 8.56 -14.89 -25.97
CA ASP A 48 7.54 -14.39 -26.89
C ASP A 48 6.59 -13.45 -26.15
N GLY A 49 6.08 -12.45 -26.86
CA GLY A 49 5.09 -11.52 -26.34
C GLY A 49 5.54 -10.05 -26.40
N PRO A 50 4.65 -9.13 -26.02
CA PRO A 50 4.86 -7.69 -26.21
C PRO A 50 6.02 -7.12 -25.39
N PHE A 51 6.47 -7.82 -24.36
CA PHE A 51 7.55 -7.38 -23.47
C PHE A 51 8.91 -7.99 -23.82
N ALA A 52 8.97 -8.95 -24.76
CA ALA A 52 10.22 -9.64 -25.13
C ALA A 52 11.38 -8.70 -25.48
N PRO A 53 11.18 -7.59 -26.20
CA PRO A 53 12.24 -6.66 -26.55
C PRO A 53 12.89 -5.92 -25.36
N TYR A 54 12.22 -5.92 -24.20
CA TYR A 54 12.65 -5.15 -23.03
C TYR A 54 13.41 -5.98 -21.99
N PHE A 55 13.45 -7.30 -22.13
CA PHE A 55 14.07 -8.15 -21.12
C PHE A 55 15.58 -7.99 -21.08
N VAL A 56 16.08 -7.82 -19.86
CA VAL A 56 17.53 -7.85 -19.54
C VAL A 56 17.86 -9.11 -18.76
N SER A 57 19.11 -9.57 -18.90
CA SER A 57 19.57 -10.83 -18.29
C SER A 57 19.72 -10.75 -16.78
N ASP A 58 20.10 -9.55 -16.30
CA ASP A 58 20.39 -9.33 -14.89
C ASP A 58 20.13 -7.86 -14.50
N PHE A 59 19.97 -7.60 -13.20
CA PHE A 59 19.67 -6.26 -12.69
C PHE A 59 20.83 -5.28 -12.89
N SER A 60 22.08 -5.74 -13.01
CA SER A 60 23.23 -4.87 -13.28
C SER A 60 23.10 -4.11 -14.61
N ALA A 61 22.39 -4.68 -15.60
CA ALA A 61 22.09 -3.98 -16.85
C ALA A 61 21.18 -2.77 -16.65
N ILE A 62 20.31 -2.78 -15.62
CA ILE A 62 19.49 -1.65 -15.24
C ILE A 62 20.29 -0.65 -14.39
N GLU A 63 21.02 -1.16 -13.40
CA GLU A 63 21.82 -0.35 -12.49
C GLU A 63 22.84 0.51 -13.21
N GLN A 64 23.60 -0.10 -14.15
CA GLN A 64 24.72 0.53 -14.85
C GLN A 64 24.30 1.36 -16.07
N ASP A 65 23.06 1.27 -16.53
CA ASP A 65 22.60 2.05 -17.67
C ASP A 65 22.34 3.51 -17.28
N PRO A 66 23.16 4.48 -17.76
CA PRO A 66 23.02 5.89 -17.39
C PRO A 66 21.75 6.55 -17.96
N GLU A 67 21.10 5.93 -18.95
CA GLU A 67 19.89 6.48 -19.53
C GLU A 67 18.62 6.09 -18.73
N ILE A 68 18.70 5.11 -17.82
CA ILE A 68 17.55 4.75 -16.97
C ILE A 68 17.44 5.75 -15.83
N ASP A 69 16.36 6.50 -15.81
CA ASP A 69 16.06 7.52 -14.79
C ASP A 69 15.38 6.95 -13.55
N LEU A 70 14.54 5.90 -13.74
CA LEU A 70 13.65 5.41 -12.71
C LEU A 70 13.48 3.89 -12.78
N VAL A 71 13.46 3.24 -11.62
CA VAL A 71 13.19 1.82 -11.44
C VAL A 71 11.87 1.62 -10.72
N VAL A 72 11.00 0.79 -11.30
CA VAL A 72 9.77 0.31 -10.66
C VAL A 72 10.07 -1.05 -10.04
N GLU A 73 9.89 -1.20 -8.73
CA GLU A 73 10.03 -2.46 -8.00
C GLU A 73 8.65 -3.07 -7.74
N THR A 74 8.45 -4.30 -8.24
CA THR A 74 7.22 -5.10 -8.06
C THR A 74 7.55 -6.59 -7.88
N ILE A 75 8.69 -6.90 -7.22
CA ILE A 75 9.15 -8.28 -6.99
C ILE A 75 8.40 -8.90 -5.81
N GLY A 76 8.19 -8.10 -4.74
CA GLY A 76 7.65 -8.58 -3.48
C GLY A 76 8.72 -9.23 -2.57
N GLY A 77 8.35 -9.42 -1.30
CA GLY A 77 9.30 -9.80 -0.24
C GLY A 77 10.27 -8.66 0.09
N SER A 78 11.16 -8.85 1.07
CA SER A 78 12.09 -7.79 1.45
C SER A 78 13.53 -8.03 0.96
N THR A 79 14.03 -9.26 0.95
CA THR A 79 15.47 -9.54 0.73
C THR A 79 15.99 -9.10 -0.65
N VAL A 80 15.42 -9.63 -1.74
CA VAL A 80 15.86 -9.29 -3.11
C VAL A 80 15.43 -7.87 -3.47
N ALA A 81 14.24 -7.46 -3.04
CA ALA A 81 13.74 -6.12 -3.28
C ALA A 81 14.63 -5.05 -2.62
N LEU A 82 15.08 -5.29 -1.38
CA LEU A 82 15.98 -4.39 -0.66
C LEU A 82 17.31 -4.21 -1.41
N ASP A 83 17.92 -5.31 -1.89
CA ASP A 83 19.16 -5.24 -2.68
C ASP A 83 18.96 -4.39 -3.94
N PHE A 84 17.94 -4.68 -4.74
CA PHE A 84 17.71 -3.99 -6.01
C PHE A 84 17.35 -2.52 -5.84
N VAL A 85 16.48 -2.21 -4.86
CA VAL A 85 16.11 -0.83 -4.57
C VAL A 85 17.32 -0.06 -4.04
N SER A 86 18.11 -0.64 -3.14
CA SER A 86 19.33 0.00 -2.62
C SER A 86 20.33 0.29 -3.72
N ARG A 87 20.55 -0.64 -4.64
CA ARG A 87 21.46 -0.49 -5.80
C ARG A 87 20.96 0.59 -6.76
N ALA A 88 19.65 0.60 -7.06
CA ALA A 88 19.05 1.63 -7.91
C ALA A 88 19.24 3.03 -7.31
N LEU A 89 18.93 3.20 -6.02
CA LEU A 89 19.09 4.49 -5.31
C LEU A 89 20.57 4.94 -5.28
N LYS A 90 21.51 4.03 -5.02
CA LYS A 90 22.97 4.31 -5.05
C LYS A 90 23.46 4.70 -6.45
N ALA A 91 22.85 4.15 -7.50
CA ALA A 91 23.13 4.50 -8.89
C ALA A 91 22.46 5.83 -9.33
N GLY A 92 21.84 6.58 -8.40
CA GLY A 92 21.21 7.86 -8.71
C GLY A 92 19.88 7.73 -9.46
N LYS A 93 19.22 6.57 -9.39
CA LYS A 93 17.93 6.34 -10.04
C LYS A 93 16.78 6.52 -9.05
N HIS A 94 15.72 7.20 -9.48
CA HIS A 94 14.48 7.24 -8.71
C HIS A 94 13.87 5.84 -8.58
N VAL A 95 13.12 5.59 -7.52
CA VAL A 95 12.43 4.31 -7.30
C VAL A 95 10.94 4.55 -7.06
N VAL A 96 10.12 3.69 -7.65
CA VAL A 96 8.70 3.54 -7.32
C VAL A 96 8.43 2.10 -6.93
N THR A 97 7.81 1.85 -5.78
CA THR A 97 7.55 0.48 -5.31
C THR A 97 6.11 0.29 -4.84
N ALA A 98 5.57 -0.90 -5.08
CA ALA A 98 4.29 -1.35 -4.53
C ALA A 98 4.48 -2.24 -3.28
N ASN A 99 5.70 -2.39 -2.79
CA ASN A 99 6.09 -3.39 -1.81
C ASN A 99 5.94 -2.87 -0.38
N LYS A 100 4.77 -3.12 0.21
CA LYS A 100 4.48 -2.72 1.58
C LYS A 100 5.42 -3.32 2.63
N GLN A 101 5.88 -4.57 2.40
CA GLN A 101 6.79 -5.24 3.33
C GLN A 101 8.14 -4.52 3.34
N LEU A 102 8.69 -4.24 2.17
CA LEU A 102 9.95 -3.51 2.02
C LEU A 102 9.89 -2.14 2.73
N ILE A 103 8.80 -1.39 2.52
CA ILE A 103 8.66 -0.05 3.11
C ILE A 103 8.42 -0.11 4.62
N ALA A 104 7.63 -1.06 5.12
CA ALA A 104 7.38 -1.20 6.55
C ALA A 104 8.63 -1.66 7.33
N GLU A 105 9.43 -2.57 6.75
CA GLU A 105 10.59 -3.15 7.41
C GLU A 105 11.87 -2.32 7.21
N HIS A 106 12.06 -1.73 6.01
CA HIS A 106 13.31 -1.08 5.58
C HIS A 106 13.17 0.38 5.14
N GLY A 107 11.98 0.98 5.35
CA GLY A 107 11.71 2.33 4.86
C GLY A 107 12.73 3.36 5.32
N LEU A 108 13.11 3.35 6.61
CA LEU A 108 14.08 4.33 7.17
C LEU A 108 15.41 4.34 6.42
N GLU A 109 16.00 3.17 6.18
CA GLU A 109 17.29 3.08 5.49
C GLU A 109 17.16 3.48 4.01
N LEU A 110 16.06 3.12 3.36
CA LEU A 110 15.81 3.46 1.97
C LEU A 110 15.54 4.96 1.78
N PHE A 111 14.83 5.62 2.71
CA PHE A 111 14.62 7.07 2.68
C PHE A 111 15.92 7.84 2.90
N ALA A 112 16.75 7.38 3.84
CA ALA A 112 18.07 7.95 4.07
C ALA A 112 18.95 7.79 2.83
N LEU A 113 18.92 6.63 2.18
CA LEU A 113 19.69 6.34 0.98
C LEU A 113 19.22 7.18 -0.22
N ALA A 114 17.91 7.32 -0.42
CA ALA A 114 17.33 8.16 -1.47
C ALA A 114 17.74 9.63 -1.27
N LYS A 115 17.63 10.14 -0.05
CA LYS A 115 18.04 11.49 0.31
C LYS A 115 19.53 11.74 0.06
N ALA A 116 20.39 10.80 0.46
CA ALA A 116 21.85 10.91 0.28
C ALA A 116 22.26 10.95 -1.20
N ASN A 117 21.50 10.33 -2.09
CA ASN A 117 21.77 10.28 -3.53
C ASN A 117 20.93 11.31 -4.34
N GLY A 118 20.13 12.15 -3.69
CA GLY A 118 19.36 13.19 -4.36
C GLY A 118 18.24 12.65 -5.26
N VAL A 119 17.68 11.47 -4.95
CA VAL A 119 16.63 10.80 -5.71
C VAL A 119 15.38 10.56 -4.85
N ASN A 120 14.28 10.24 -5.51
CA ASN A 120 13.02 9.93 -4.84
C ASN A 120 12.80 8.43 -4.73
N ILE A 121 12.16 8.02 -3.63
CA ILE A 121 11.46 6.74 -3.50
C ILE A 121 10.00 7.03 -3.19
N LEU A 122 9.07 6.61 -4.08
CA LEU A 122 7.63 6.75 -3.92
C LEU A 122 6.97 5.38 -3.81
N PHE A 123 5.88 5.30 -3.06
CA PHE A 123 5.29 4.01 -2.69
C PHE A 123 3.77 4.08 -2.49
N GLU A 124 3.05 4.93 -3.25
CA GLU A 124 1.58 5.06 -3.17
C GLU A 124 0.88 3.70 -3.24
N ALA A 125 1.32 2.84 -4.15
CA ALA A 125 0.75 1.52 -4.36
C ALA A 125 0.97 0.51 -3.22
N SER A 126 1.78 0.84 -2.22
CA SER A 126 2.06 -0.04 -1.07
C SER A 126 0.90 -0.11 -0.07
N VAL A 127 0.02 0.91 -0.04
CA VAL A 127 -1.17 0.95 0.82
C VAL A 127 -2.41 1.19 -0.01
N ALA A 128 -3.46 0.43 0.24
CA ALA A 128 -4.78 0.58 -0.38
C ALA A 128 -4.78 0.49 -1.93
N GLY A 129 -3.74 -0.09 -2.53
CA GLY A 129 -3.67 -0.45 -3.95
C GLY A 129 -3.91 0.72 -4.91
N GLY A 130 -5.09 0.75 -5.53
CA GLY A 130 -5.45 1.80 -6.49
C GLY A 130 -6.06 3.06 -5.88
N ILE A 131 -6.23 3.10 -4.56
CA ILE A 131 -6.80 4.24 -3.85
C ILE A 131 -5.69 5.25 -3.58
N PRO A 132 -5.76 6.49 -4.08
CA PRO A 132 -4.77 7.51 -3.76
C PRO A 132 -4.97 7.96 -2.31
N VAL A 133 -4.06 7.59 -1.41
CA VAL A 133 -4.15 7.92 0.02
C VAL A 133 -2.86 8.49 0.60
N LEU A 134 -1.69 7.98 0.20
CA LEU A 134 -0.43 8.45 0.79
C LEU A 134 -0.09 9.87 0.31
N ASN A 135 -0.26 10.13 -0.97
CA ASN A 135 -0.06 11.45 -1.55
C ASN A 135 -1.06 12.49 -1.01
N PRO A 136 -2.39 12.23 -0.97
CA PRO A 136 -3.32 13.10 -0.26
C PRO A 136 -2.98 13.33 1.21
N LEU A 137 -2.63 12.29 1.96
CA LEU A 137 -2.27 12.40 3.37
C LEU A 137 -1.09 13.35 3.60
N THR A 138 -0.06 13.26 2.76
CA THR A 138 1.18 14.02 2.93
C THR A 138 1.18 15.39 2.26
N ARG A 139 0.28 15.63 1.29
CA ARG A 139 0.25 16.87 0.50
C ARG A 139 -1.06 17.62 0.60
N CYS A 140 -2.19 16.97 0.27
CA CYS A 140 -3.47 17.66 0.21
C CYS A 140 -3.97 18.04 1.61
N LEU A 141 -3.67 17.21 2.60
CA LEU A 141 -4.04 17.44 4.00
C LEU A 141 -2.95 18.17 4.81
N GLY A 142 -1.89 18.66 4.17
CA GLY A 142 -0.73 19.30 4.83
C GLY A 142 -1.03 20.59 5.64
N ALA A 143 -2.23 21.17 5.52
CA ALA A 143 -2.67 22.27 6.36
C ALA A 143 -3.34 21.81 7.66
N ASN A 144 -3.45 20.49 7.89
CA ASN A 144 -4.16 19.90 9.01
C ASN A 144 -3.22 19.15 9.94
N GLU A 145 -3.55 19.12 11.21
CA GLU A 145 -3.03 18.15 12.15
C GLU A 145 -3.83 16.84 12.02
N ILE A 146 -3.18 15.75 11.66
CA ILE A 146 -3.81 14.44 11.57
C ILE A 146 -3.92 13.87 12.98
N THR A 147 -5.14 13.53 13.40
CA THR A 147 -5.39 12.95 14.72
C THR A 147 -5.64 11.46 14.68
N GLU A 148 -6.19 10.95 13.58
CA GLU A 148 -6.43 9.51 13.39
C GLU A 148 -6.42 9.16 11.90
N VAL A 149 -5.87 7.98 11.59
CA VAL A 149 -6.07 7.28 10.33
C VAL A 149 -6.61 5.89 10.65
N SER A 150 -7.77 5.55 10.14
CA SER A 150 -8.39 4.24 10.29
C SER A 150 -8.77 3.67 8.93
N GLY A 151 -8.61 2.37 8.71
CA GLY A 151 -8.85 1.81 7.40
C GLY A 151 -9.26 0.36 7.37
N ILE A 152 -10.12 0.04 6.40
CA ILE A 152 -10.37 -1.32 5.91
C ILE A 152 -9.26 -1.57 4.88
N LEU A 153 -8.15 -2.17 5.33
CA LEU A 153 -6.90 -2.25 4.57
C LEU A 153 -6.71 -3.58 3.83
N ASN A 154 -7.65 -4.53 4.03
CA ASN A 154 -7.61 -5.84 3.40
C ASN A 154 -8.97 -6.21 2.82
N GLY A 155 -9.03 -6.47 1.52
CA GLY A 155 -10.27 -6.78 0.80
C GLY A 155 -10.82 -8.18 1.11
N THR A 156 -9.95 -9.16 1.36
CA THR A 156 -10.34 -10.53 1.71
C THR A 156 -11.12 -10.56 3.01
N THR A 157 -10.59 -9.94 4.05
CA THR A 157 -11.26 -9.88 5.37
C THR A 157 -12.54 -9.08 5.32
N ASN A 158 -12.57 -7.97 4.57
CA ASN A 158 -13.80 -7.20 4.42
C ASN A 158 -14.88 -7.99 3.67
N TYR A 159 -14.51 -8.76 2.65
CA TYR A 159 -15.43 -9.66 1.96
C TYR A 159 -16.01 -10.71 2.92
N ILE A 160 -15.14 -11.42 3.67
CA ILE A 160 -15.58 -12.45 4.62
C ILE A 160 -16.55 -11.87 5.64
N LEU A 161 -16.20 -10.78 6.31
CA LEU A 161 -17.07 -10.12 7.28
C LEU A 161 -18.37 -9.61 6.66
N THR A 162 -18.35 -9.16 5.40
CA THR A 162 -19.57 -8.77 4.69
C THR A 162 -20.49 -9.96 4.48
N GLN A 163 -19.97 -11.13 4.06
CA GLN A 163 -20.78 -12.35 3.87
C GLN A 163 -21.37 -12.85 5.20
N MET A 164 -20.60 -12.82 6.27
CA MET A 164 -21.07 -13.23 7.60
C MET A 164 -22.24 -12.33 8.09
N LEU A 165 -22.08 -11.00 7.93
CA LEU A 165 -23.04 -10.02 8.46
C LEU A 165 -24.30 -9.83 7.58
N GLU A 166 -24.17 -9.91 6.26
CA GLU A 166 -25.29 -9.61 5.34
C GLU A 166 -26.00 -10.86 4.86
N ASN A 167 -25.27 -11.99 4.74
CA ASN A 167 -25.79 -13.24 4.22
C ASN A 167 -25.90 -14.35 5.27
N GLY A 168 -25.43 -14.10 6.51
CA GLY A 168 -25.47 -15.10 7.58
C GLY A 168 -24.53 -16.29 7.35
N GLU A 169 -23.53 -16.16 6.46
CA GLU A 169 -22.57 -17.24 6.21
C GLU A 169 -21.71 -17.49 7.43
N SER A 170 -21.30 -18.74 7.65
CA SER A 170 -20.23 -19.04 8.62
C SER A 170 -18.90 -18.49 8.12
N TYR A 171 -17.96 -18.24 9.05
CA TYR A 171 -16.60 -17.85 8.68
C TYR A 171 -15.96 -18.82 7.69
N ALA A 172 -16.13 -20.13 7.91
CA ALA A 172 -15.55 -21.18 7.06
C ALA A 172 -16.13 -21.15 5.64
N ASP A 173 -17.44 -20.97 5.51
CA ASP A 173 -18.10 -20.88 4.19
C ASP A 173 -17.70 -19.59 3.46
N ALA A 174 -17.69 -18.46 4.14
CA ALA A 174 -17.27 -17.17 3.57
C ALA A 174 -15.80 -17.20 3.11
N LEU A 175 -14.90 -17.82 3.88
CA LEU A 175 -13.50 -18.01 3.49
C LEU A 175 -13.38 -18.93 2.26
N SER A 176 -14.09 -20.06 2.24
CA SER A 176 -14.10 -20.98 1.10
C SER A 176 -14.62 -20.29 -0.17
N ASN A 177 -15.66 -19.48 -0.04
CA ASN A 177 -16.17 -18.66 -1.15
C ASN A 177 -15.15 -17.63 -1.62
N ALA A 178 -14.44 -16.96 -0.70
CA ALA A 178 -13.37 -16.01 -1.04
C ALA A 178 -12.24 -16.68 -1.83
N GLN A 179 -11.83 -17.89 -1.44
CA GLN A 179 -10.83 -18.70 -2.15
C GLN A 179 -11.31 -19.10 -3.55
N ARG A 180 -12.53 -19.60 -3.67
CA ARG A 180 -13.13 -19.98 -4.96
C ARG A 180 -13.25 -18.81 -5.94
N LEU A 181 -13.50 -17.62 -5.43
CA LEU A 181 -13.58 -16.38 -6.22
C LEU A 181 -12.21 -15.73 -6.51
N GLY A 182 -11.14 -16.27 -5.94
CA GLY A 182 -9.78 -15.74 -6.10
C GLY A 182 -9.48 -14.48 -5.26
N TYR A 183 -10.29 -14.19 -4.24
CA TYR A 183 -10.06 -13.11 -3.29
C TYR A 183 -9.11 -13.51 -2.17
N ALA A 184 -9.04 -14.80 -1.85
CA ALA A 184 -8.07 -15.36 -0.90
C ALA A 184 -7.21 -16.43 -1.59
N GLU A 185 -5.94 -16.49 -1.20
CA GLU A 185 -5.02 -17.56 -1.59
C GLU A 185 -5.30 -18.85 -0.81
N ALA A 186 -4.61 -19.95 -1.19
CA ALA A 186 -4.71 -21.23 -0.48
C ALA A 186 -4.27 -21.11 0.99
N ASP A 187 -3.23 -20.31 1.26
CA ASP A 187 -2.86 -19.90 2.61
C ASP A 187 -3.30 -18.44 2.83
N PRO A 188 -4.43 -18.20 3.49
CA PRO A 188 -4.98 -16.87 3.72
C PRO A 188 -4.44 -16.20 4.99
N THR A 189 -3.50 -16.82 5.73
CA THR A 189 -3.07 -16.42 7.07
C THR A 189 -2.68 -14.94 7.14
N ALA A 190 -1.92 -14.45 6.16
CA ALA A 190 -1.49 -13.06 6.17
C ALA A 190 -2.67 -12.06 6.08
N ASP A 191 -3.76 -12.46 5.44
CA ASP A 191 -4.98 -11.67 5.34
C ASP A 191 -5.82 -11.80 6.61
N VAL A 192 -6.24 -13.03 6.94
CA VAL A 192 -7.25 -13.27 7.98
C VAL A 192 -6.74 -13.00 9.39
N GLU A 193 -5.43 -13.15 9.63
CA GLU A 193 -4.79 -12.80 10.92
C GLU A 193 -4.33 -11.34 10.99
N GLY A 194 -4.61 -10.51 9.98
CA GLY A 194 -4.39 -9.08 10.00
C GLY A 194 -2.95 -8.61 9.72
N ILE A 195 -2.04 -9.51 9.34
CA ILE A 195 -0.61 -9.20 9.10
C ILE A 195 -0.45 -8.22 7.93
N ASP A 196 -1.23 -8.40 6.86
CA ASP A 196 -1.25 -7.48 5.71
C ASP A 196 -1.71 -6.07 6.15
N ALA A 197 -2.78 -6.00 6.93
CA ALA A 197 -3.29 -4.74 7.47
C ALA A 197 -2.29 -4.07 8.44
N ALA A 198 -1.56 -4.86 9.22
CA ALA A 198 -0.54 -4.37 10.14
C ALA A 198 0.58 -3.61 9.43
N ARG A 199 1.17 -4.19 8.38
CA ARG A 199 2.21 -3.53 7.57
C ARG A 199 1.73 -2.21 6.99
N LYS A 200 0.50 -2.17 6.46
CA LYS A 200 -0.11 -0.96 5.91
C LYS A 200 -0.37 0.09 6.98
N SER A 201 -0.82 -0.32 8.19
CA SER A 201 -1.04 0.57 9.33
C SER A 201 0.26 1.23 9.81
N CYS A 202 1.37 0.50 9.81
CA CYS A 202 2.69 1.04 10.16
C CYS A 202 3.11 2.14 9.16
N ILE A 203 2.92 1.92 7.86
CA ILE A 203 3.20 2.92 6.82
C ILE A 203 2.33 4.18 7.02
N LEU A 204 1.02 4.00 7.23
CA LEU A 204 0.10 5.11 7.50
C LEU A 204 0.48 5.87 8.78
N SER A 205 0.87 5.15 9.85
CA SER A 205 1.32 5.76 11.11
C SER A 205 2.59 6.59 10.92
N GLY A 206 3.56 6.05 10.18
CA GLY A 206 4.79 6.75 9.85
C GLY A 206 4.52 8.06 9.12
N LEU A 207 3.68 8.02 8.09
CA LEU A 207 3.34 9.22 7.30
C LEU A 207 2.47 10.22 8.05
N ALA A 208 1.50 9.76 8.85
CA ALA A 208 0.60 10.65 9.59
C ALA A 208 1.28 11.36 10.75
N PHE A 209 2.20 10.69 11.44
CA PHE A 209 2.80 11.19 12.68
C PHE A 209 4.32 11.41 12.60
N GLY A 210 4.92 11.17 11.44
CA GLY A 210 6.34 11.45 11.17
C GLY A 210 7.32 10.53 11.91
N LYS A 211 6.88 9.43 12.50
CA LYS A 211 7.70 8.54 13.35
C LYS A 211 7.53 7.09 12.97
N ASN A 212 8.63 6.34 12.88
CA ASN A 212 8.61 4.90 12.57
C ASN A 212 7.76 4.09 13.56
N VAL A 213 7.13 3.05 13.03
CA VAL A 213 6.46 1.99 13.77
C VAL A 213 6.82 0.66 13.13
N SER A 214 7.33 -0.28 13.92
CA SER A 214 7.57 -1.64 13.44
C SER A 214 6.28 -2.48 13.50
N PRO A 215 6.02 -3.35 12.52
CA PRO A 215 4.92 -4.29 12.59
C PRO A 215 4.97 -5.24 13.81
N GLU A 216 6.15 -5.43 14.38
CA GLU A 216 6.37 -6.26 15.59
C GLU A 216 5.94 -5.55 16.88
N ASP A 217 5.86 -4.22 16.85
CA ASP A 217 5.55 -3.38 18.02
C ASP A 217 4.05 -3.10 18.18
N ILE A 218 3.20 -3.56 17.26
CA ILE A 218 1.77 -3.27 17.29
C ILE A 218 0.93 -4.48 17.67
N HIS A 219 -0.20 -4.24 18.30
CA HIS A 219 -1.19 -5.28 18.53
C HIS A 219 -1.89 -5.64 17.23
N VAL A 220 -1.99 -6.94 16.93
CA VAL A 220 -2.67 -7.47 15.75
C VAL A 220 -3.61 -8.59 16.17
N GLU A 221 -4.88 -8.41 15.87
CA GLU A 221 -5.92 -9.42 16.01
C GLU A 221 -6.68 -9.57 14.69
N GLY A 222 -6.74 -10.79 14.15
CA GLY A 222 -7.42 -11.12 12.91
C GLY A 222 -8.91 -11.37 13.09
N ILE A 223 -9.53 -11.91 12.04
CA ILE A 223 -10.98 -12.19 12.01
C ILE A 223 -11.32 -13.66 12.24
N SER A 224 -10.34 -14.54 12.40
CA SER A 224 -10.56 -15.99 12.53
C SER A 224 -11.39 -16.40 13.77
N LYS A 225 -11.49 -15.51 14.76
CA LYS A 225 -12.28 -15.72 15.97
C LYS A 225 -13.65 -15.03 15.95
N VAL A 226 -13.94 -14.25 14.92
CA VAL A 226 -15.26 -13.59 14.78
C VAL A 226 -16.29 -14.66 14.41
N ASP A 227 -17.37 -14.73 15.18
CA ASP A 227 -18.39 -15.77 15.03
C ASP A 227 -19.82 -15.21 14.82
N ALA A 228 -20.79 -16.11 14.79
CA ALA A 228 -22.19 -15.76 14.58
C ALA A 228 -22.79 -14.97 15.77
N LEU A 229 -22.24 -15.12 16.98
CA LEU A 229 -22.71 -14.34 18.15
C LEU A 229 -22.26 -12.89 18.03
N ASP A 230 -21.05 -12.65 17.57
CA ASP A 230 -20.55 -11.31 17.27
C ASP A 230 -21.41 -10.62 16.18
N ALA A 231 -21.76 -11.36 15.14
CA ALA A 231 -22.63 -10.87 14.07
C ALA A 231 -24.03 -10.49 14.59
N ALA A 232 -24.64 -11.36 15.40
CA ALA A 232 -25.94 -11.08 16.01
C ALA A 232 -25.89 -9.90 16.98
N PHE A 233 -24.79 -9.78 17.77
CA PHE A 233 -24.58 -8.64 18.64
C PHE A 233 -24.45 -7.32 17.84
N ALA A 234 -23.68 -7.32 16.78
CA ALA A 234 -23.54 -6.17 15.89
C ALA A 234 -24.89 -5.73 15.32
N GLU A 235 -25.67 -6.68 14.80
CA GLU A 235 -26.99 -6.42 14.22
C GLU A 235 -27.94 -5.81 15.26
N SER A 236 -28.01 -6.41 16.46
CA SER A 236 -28.88 -5.92 17.54
C SER A 236 -28.53 -4.50 18.00
N GLY A 237 -27.25 -4.12 17.90
CA GLY A 237 -26.75 -2.80 18.24
C GLY A 237 -26.78 -1.78 17.10
N GLY A 238 -27.30 -2.14 15.92
CA GLY A 238 -27.23 -1.29 14.73
C GLY A 238 -25.78 -0.99 14.30
N MET A 239 -24.90 -1.97 14.46
CA MET A 239 -23.47 -1.87 14.18
C MET A 239 -23.06 -2.80 13.03
N LYS A 240 -21.87 -2.58 12.50
CA LYS A 240 -21.17 -3.48 11.57
C LYS A 240 -19.85 -3.91 12.19
N ILE A 241 -19.35 -5.09 11.82
CA ILE A 241 -17.99 -5.52 12.18
C ILE A 241 -17.07 -5.25 11.01
N LYS A 242 -15.95 -4.58 11.26
CA LYS A 242 -14.89 -4.35 10.27
C LYS A 242 -13.53 -4.65 10.90
N LEU A 243 -12.64 -5.30 10.15
CA LEU A 243 -11.23 -5.35 10.55
C LEU A 243 -10.59 -4.00 10.20
N LEU A 244 -10.22 -3.25 11.22
CA LEU A 244 -9.61 -1.93 11.02
C LEU A 244 -8.14 -1.94 11.43
N GLY A 245 -7.29 -1.42 10.55
CA GLY A 245 -6.01 -0.87 10.95
C GLY A 245 -6.24 0.55 11.43
N ARG A 246 -5.81 0.86 12.66
CA ARG A 246 -5.97 2.19 13.25
C ARG A 246 -4.65 2.72 13.75
N THR A 247 -4.39 3.99 13.46
CA THR A 247 -3.29 4.72 14.05
C THR A 247 -3.79 6.11 14.48
N LEU A 248 -3.53 6.50 15.72
CA LEU A 248 -4.08 7.73 16.29
C LEU A 248 -3.23 8.29 17.43
N LEU A 249 -3.46 9.58 17.70
CA LEU A 249 -2.96 10.29 18.87
C LEU A 249 -4.11 10.45 19.87
N GLN A 250 -3.94 9.94 21.09
CA GLN A 250 -4.89 10.11 22.18
C GLN A 250 -4.14 10.40 23.49
N ASN A 251 -4.48 11.50 24.15
CA ASN A 251 -3.86 11.93 25.40
C ASN A 251 -2.32 12.01 25.33
N GLY A 252 -1.79 12.50 24.19
CA GLY A 252 -0.35 12.61 23.94
C GLY A 252 0.35 11.28 23.63
N LYS A 253 -0.37 10.17 23.59
CA LYS A 253 0.15 8.84 23.25
C LYS A 253 -0.22 8.48 21.82
N ARG A 254 0.73 7.87 21.11
CA ARG A 254 0.50 7.31 19.77
C ARG A 254 0.10 5.84 19.91
N PHE A 255 -0.99 5.46 19.26
CA PHE A 255 -1.45 4.09 19.13
C PHE A 255 -1.38 3.65 17.67
N CYS A 256 -1.03 2.39 17.44
CA CYS A 256 -1.12 1.73 16.14
C CYS A 256 -1.49 0.27 16.38
N PHE A 257 -2.56 -0.21 15.79
CA PHE A 257 -3.04 -1.58 16.00
C PHE A 257 -4.00 -2.03 14.89
N VAL A 258 -4.22 -3.33 14.80
CA VAL A 258 -5.21 -3.96 13.91
C VAL A 258 -6.10 -4.86 14.75
N SER A 259 -7.41 -4.69 14.65
CA SER A 259 -8.38 -5.58 15.30
C SER A 259 -9.77 -5.49 14.68
N PRO A 260 -10.64 -6.47 14.88
CA PRO A 260 -12.06 -6.35 14.61
C PRO A 260 -12.69 -5.23 15.47
N HIS A 261 -13.57 -4.44 14.85
CA HIS A 261 -14.27 -3.34 15.51
C HIS A 261 -15.76 -3.41 15.25
N PHE A 262 -16.54 -3.19 16.29
CA PHE A 262 -17.95 -2.82 16.15
C PHE A 262 -18.03 -1.33 15.84
N ILE A 263 -18.52 -0.99 14.67
CA ILE A 263 -18.68 0.41 14.23
C ILE A 263 -20.16 0.70 13.97
N LYS A 264 -20.60 1.91 14.32
CA LYS A 264 -21.99 2.32 14.06
C LYS A 264 -22.31 2.23 12.57
N ALA A 265 -23.49 1.77 12.21
CA ALA A 265 -23.93 1.68 10.81
C ALA A 265 -23.89 3.04 10.08
N SER A 266 -23.96 4.15 10.83
CA SER A 266 -23.83 5.51 10.29
C SER A 266 -22.39 5.98 10.05
N ALA A 267 -21.37 5.24 10.49
CA ALA A 267 -19.97 5.60 10.26
C ALA A 267 -19.60 5.43 8.78
N LEU A 268 -18.73 6.31 8.27
CA LEU A 268 -18.32 6.28 6.85
C LEU A 268 -17.77 4.92 6.39
N LEU A 269 -16.98 4.26 7.24
CA LEU A 269 -16.41 2.94 6.94
C LEU A 269 -17.44 1.81 6.95
N ALA A 270 -18.60 1.98 7.60
CA ALA A 270 -19.62 0.92 7.71
C ALA A 270 -20.26 0.57 6.36
N GLY A 271 -20.34 1.54 5.44
CA GLY A 271 -20.90 1.35 4.10
C GLY A 271 -19.93 0.70 3.10
N VAL A 272 -18.69 0.45 3.48
CA VAL A 272 -17.69 -0.14 2.59
C VAL A 272 -17.73 -1.67 2.69
N ASN A 273 -18.35 -2.33 1.73
CA ASN A 273 -18.61 -3.77 1.73
C ASN A 273 -17.84 -4.51 0.64
N GLY A 274 -17.89 -5.85 0.68
CA GLY A 274 -17.26 -6.73 -0.29
C GLY A 274 -15.74 -6.61 -0.28
N VAL A 275 -15.11 -6.59 -1.45
CA VAL A 275 -13.64 -6.55 -1.61
C VAL A 275 -13.06 -5.14 -1.58
N PHE A 276 -13.87 -4.10 -1.36
CA PHE A 276 -13.40 -2.73 -1.34
C PHE A 276 -12.59 -2.41 -0.08
N ASN A 277 -11.57 -1.60 -0.26
CA ASN A 277 -10.80 -1.00 0.82
C ASN A 277 -11.26 0.45 1.01
N ALA A 278 -10.98 0.98 2.19
CA ALA A 278 -11.17 2.40 2.47
C ALA A 278 -10.23 2.86 3.58
N VAL A 279 -9.81 4.11 3.50
CA VAL A 279 -9.04 4.80 4.53
C VAL A 279 -9.79 6.08 4.91
N CYS A 280 -10.11 6.19 6.19
CA CYS A 280 -10.70 7.38 6.79
C CYS A 280 -9.61 8.13 7.55
N VAL A 281 -9.44 9.41 7.23
CA VAL A 281 -8.50 10.30 7.90
C VAL A 281 -9.29 11.33 8.68
N ARG A 282 -9.00 11.46 9.98
CA ARG A 282 -9.54 12.53 10.83
C ARG A 282 -8.46 13.60 11.04
N ALA A 283 -8.80 14.82 10.71
CA ALA A 283 -7.88 15.94 10.73
C ALA A 283 -8.53 17.19 11.32
N SER A 284 -7.70 18.15 11.79
CA SER A 284 -8.14 19.31 12.58
C SER A 284 -9.13 20.20 11.85
N GLU A 285 -8.85 20.56 10.59
CA GLU A 285 -9.61 21.58 9.87
C GLU A 285 -10.68 20.98 8.95
N VAL A 286 -10.32 19.91 8.22
CA VAL A 286 -11.22 19.31 7.24
C VAL A 286 -12.23 18.32 7.87
N GLY A 287 -11.95 17.87 9.11
CA GLY A 287 -12.73 16.84 9.77
C GLY A 287 -12.43 15.45 9.25
N GLU A 288 -13.45 14.65 8.95
CA GLU A 288 -13.28 13.28 8.43
C GLU A 288 -13.31 13.26 6.90
N VAL A 289 -12.30 12.62 6.30
CA VAL A 289 -12.21 12.40 4.85
C VAL A 289 -12.09 10.90 4.59
N LEU A 290 -12.87 10.37 3.66
CA LEU A 290 -12.85 8.96 3.26
C LEU A 290 -12.30 8.80 1.84
N PHE A 291 -11.31 7.94 1.71
CA PHE A 291 -10.78 7.46 0.45
C PHE A 291 -11.18 6.00 0.28
N ALA A 292 -11.94 5.65 -0.75
CA ALA A 292 -12.45 4.30 -0.94
C ALA A 292 -12.34 3.84 -2.39
N GLY A 293 -12.13 2.54 -2.59
CA GLY A 293 -12.00 1.96 -3.92
C GLY A 293 -11.41 0.54 -3.92
N PRO A 294 -10.93 0.04 -5.08
CA PRO A 294 -10.28 -1.25 -5.17
C PRO A 294 -8.90 -1.22 -4.51
N GLY A 295 -8.75 -1.95 -3.41
CA GLY A 295 -7.53 -2.02 -2.59
C GLY A 295 -6.44 -2.92 -3.15
N ALA A 296 -6.73 -3.69 -4.21
CA ALA A 296 -5.79 -4.59 -4.88
C ALA A 296 -6.20 -4.79 -6.35
N GLY A 297 -5.35 -5.47 -7.11
CA GLY A 297 -5.62 -5.84 -8.49
C GLY A 297 -4.59 -5.28 -9.47
N ARG A 298 -4.49 -5.93 -10.63
CA ARG A 298 -3.49 -5.62 -11.66
C ARG A 298 -3.46 -4.14 -12.04
N TYR A 299 -4.57 -3.62 -12.53
CA TYR A 299 -4.64 -2.25 -13.02
C TYR A 299 -4.82 -1.20 -11.93
N PRO A 300 -5.61 -1.42 -10.86
CA PRO A 300 -5.67 -0.47 -9.77
C PRO A 300 -4.29 -0.18 -9.15
N THR A 301 -3.55 -1.23 -8.79
CA THR A 301 -2.20 -1.08 -8.21
C THR A 301 -1.20 -0.50 -9.21
N ALA A 302 -1.24 -0.97 -10.48
CA ALA A 302 -0.38 -0.41 -11.52
C ALA A 302 -0.69 1.07 -11.80
N SER A 303 -1.95 1.50 -11.69
CA SER A 303 -2.33 2.90 -11.83
C SER A 303 -1.68 3.80 -10.77
N ALA A 304 -1.64 3.36 -9.51
CA ALA A 304 -0.96 4.09 -8.45
C ALA A 304 0.56 4.18 -8.69
N VAL A 305 1.20 3.07 -9.11
CA VAL A 305 2.62 3.06 -9.52
C VAL A 305 2.88 4.06 -10.64
N VAL A 306 2.03 4.08 -11.68
CA VAL A 306 2.19 5.02 -12.81
C VAL A 306 1.91 6.45 -12.36
N GLY A 307 1.02 6.67 -11.41
CA GLY A 307 0.81 7.97 -10.76
C GLY A 307 2.09 8.51 -10.11
N ASP A 308 2.80 7.66 -9.37
CA ASP A 308 4.10 8.01 -8.75
C ASP A 308 5.17 8.29 -9.82
N ILE A 309 5.21 7.53 -10.92
CA ILE A 309 6.11 7.82 -12.05
C ILE A 309 5.84 9.21 -12.62
N ILE A 310 4.57 9.54 -12.89
CA ILE A 310 4.17 10.85 -13.40
C ILE A 310 4.59 11.96 -12.44
N ASP A 311 4.41 11.76 -11.14
CA ASP A 311 4.78 12.75 -10.14
C ASP A 311 6.28 13.04 -10.11
N ILE A 312 7.13 12.01 -10.19
CA ILE A 312 8.59 12.17 -10.31
C ILE A 312 8.95 12.91 -11.58
N VAL A 313 8.39 12.51 -12.73
CA VAL A 313 8.71 13.09 -14.04
C VAL A 313 8.26 14.55 -14.13
N LYS A 314 7.10 14.88 -13.57
CA LYS A 314 6.52 16.24 -13.59
C LYS A 314 7.27 17.24 -12.70
N ASN A 315 7.98 16.74 -11.68
CA ASN A 315 8.68 17.56 -10.70
C ASN A 315 10.18 17.27 -10.70
N PRO A 316 10.89 17.53 -11.81
CA PRO A 316 12.32 17.25 -11.91
C PRO A 316 13.10 18.08 -10.91
N GLY A 317 14.06 17.47 -10.22
CA GLY A 317 14.88 18.12 -9.20
C GLY A 317 14.21 18.29 -7.83
N ARG A 318 12.94 17.94 -7.67
CA ARG A 318 12.30 17.92 -6.35
C ARG A 318 12.56 16.58 -5.69
N VAL A 319 13.51 16.55 -4.76
CA VAL A 319 13.65 15.44 -3.81
C VAL A 319 12.60 15.65 -2.71
N GLN A 320 11.62 14.75 -2.67
CA GLN A 320 10.58 14.82 -1.66
C GLN A 320 11.11 14.22 -0.37
N PRO A 321 10.86 14.84 0.79
CA PRO A 321 11.04 14.14 2.05
C PRO A 321 10.09 12.95 2.01
N ALA A 322 10.64 11.75 1.86
CA ALA A 322 9.86 10.54 1.88
C ALA A 322 9.84 10.00 3.30
N GLY A 323 8.67 9.55 3.72
CA GLY A 323 8.51 8.73 4.90
C GLY A 323 8.53 9.49 6.22
N TRP A 324 9.28 8.98 7.15
CA TRP A 324 9.27 9.31 8.57
C TRP A 324 10.67 9.22 9.16
N ASP A 325 10.85 9.79 10.35
CA ASP A 325 12.09 9.73 11.10
C ASP A 325 12.15 8.47 11.99
N ALA A 326 13.37 8.10 12.41
CA ALA A 326 13.58 7.06 13.39
C ALA A 326 12.92 7.44 14.72
N CYS A 327 12.29 6.45 15.37
CA CYS A 327 11.70 6.63 16.67
C CYS A 327 12.07 5.43 17.55
N ASN A 328 12.65 5.70 18.70
CA ASN A 328 12.99 4.67 19.69
C ASN A 328 11.82 4.34 20.64
N GLU A 329 10.71 5.09 20.54
CA GLU A 329 9.52 4.87 21.33
C GLU A 329 8.50 4.07 20.53
N ALA A 330 8.23 2.83 20.97
CA ALA A 330 7.14 2.03 20.44
C ALA A 330 5.79 2.75 20.66
N PRO A 331 4.76 2.44 19.85
CA PRO A 331 3.40 2.86 20.14
C PRO A 331 2.97 2.42 21.54
N ALA A 332 2.05 3.16 22.14
CA ALA A 332 1.46 2.79 23.43
C ALA A 332 0.75 1.45 23.30
N SER A 333 0.81 0.64 24.39
CA SER A 333 0.18 -0.67 24.41
C SER A 333 -1.32 -0.56 24.14
N PHE A 334 -1.86 -1.50 23.34
CA PHE A 334 -3.30 -1.60 23.04
C PHE A 334 -4.15 -1.66 24.33
N SER A 335 -3.66 -2.28 25.39
CA SER A 335 -4.35 -2.32 26.69
C SER A 335 -4.55 -0.94 27.35
N GLN A 336 -3.88 0.10 26.88
CA GLN A 336 -4.03 1.48 27.34
C GLN A 336 -4.98 2.31 26.46
N PHE A 337 -5.49 1.70 25.39
CA PHE A 337 -6.50 2.31 24.53
C PHE A 337 -7.87 2.18 25.16
N HIS A 338 -8.50 3.31 25.55
CA HIS A 338 -9.82 3.37 26.20
C HIS A 338 -10.75 4.32 25.46
#